data_c5ab1a0a722962dcbbf181430a2407b9
#
_entry.id   c5ab1a0a722962dcbbf181430a2407b9
#
_cell.length_a   1.000
_cell.length_b   1.000
_cell.length_c   1.000
_cell.angle_alpha   90.00
_cell.angle_beta   90.00
_cell.angle_gamma   90.00
#
_symmetry.space_group_name_H-M   'P 1'
#
loop_
_entity.id
_entity.type
_entity.pdbx_description
1 polymer ?
#
loop_
_entity_poly.entity_id
_entity_poly.type
_entity_poly.pdbx_seq_one_letter_code
_entity_poly.pdbx_strand_id
1 'polypeptide(L)'
;QSGPLLWYSLAGGEPFIRKDFSDIVLGVKKEAKPVVISLPTNGWYTNKTYLSCLKVMQNLKDGLFVVFISIDGPEETHDRIRGKNSFQKLRKTFEVLKKLGKLYEKLHVNIVITVQDYNYKFFPGAISSLYEEFNPTSISINLFRHHTLNGPKIKDEIIQGYEAAINEYD
;
A
#
# COMPACT_ATOMS: atom_id res chain seq x y z
N GLN A 1 26.45 -15.66 -8.56
CA GLN A 1 24.97 -15.78 -8.57
C GLN A 1 24.48 -15.42 -7.17
N SER A 2 23.72 -14.34 -7.03
CA SER A 2 23.01 -14.03 -5.79
C SER A 2 21.94 -15.09 -5.55
N GLY A 3 21.77 -15.52 -4.30
CA GLY A 3 20.71 -16.44 -3.91
C GLY A 3 19.31 -15.86 -4.16
N PRO A 4 18.23 -16.60 -3.87
CA PRO A 4 16.87 -16.12 -4.08
C PRO A 4 16.61 -14.86 -3.24
N LEU A 5 15.96 -13.87 -3.85
CA LEU A 5 15.59 -12.65 -3.16
C LEU A 5 14.48 -12.93 -2.15
N LEU A 6 14.64 -12.44 -0.91
CA LEU A 6 13.57 -12.52 0.08
C LEU A 6 12.39 -11.62 -0.32
N TRP A 7 12.68 -10.38 -0.72
CA TRP A 7 11.67 -9.37 -0.97
C TRP A 7 12.01 -8.53 -2.20
N TYR A 8 11.05 -8.36 -3.10
CA TYR A 8 11.14 -7.47 -4.26
C TYR A 8 10.01 -6.43 -4.19
N SER A 9 10.37 -5.18 -3.94
CA SER A 9 9.41 -4.08 -3.91
C SER A 9 9.37 -3.36 -5.24
N LEU A 10 8.22 -3.37 -5.89
CA LEU A 10 7.95 -2.55 -7.06
C LEU A 10 7.59 -1.13 -6.59
N ALA A 11 8.18 -0.13 -7.22
CA ALA A 11 7.93 1.28 -6.91
C ALA A 11 7.75 2.08 -8.21
N GLY A 12 7.20 3.29 -8.08
CA GLY A 12 7.01 4.19 -9.23
C GLY A 12 5.77 5.06 -9.03
N GLY A 13 5.18 5.56 -10.11
CA GLY A 13 3.86 6.19 -10.10
C GLY A 13 2.76 5.16 -9.78
N GLU A 14 1.58 5.31 -10.40
CA GLU A 14 0.52 4.30 -10.20
C GLU A 14 0.77 3.06 -11.09
N PRO A 15 1.08 1.89 -10.52
CA PRO A 15 1.50 0.72 -11.29
C PRO A 15 0.36 0.17 -12.16
N PHE A 16 -0.89 0.26 -11.73
CA PHE A 16 -2.04 -0.30 -12.44
C PHE A 16 -2.51 0.54 -13.64
N ILE A 17 -1.83 1.62 -13.97
CA ILE A 17 -2.01 2.31 -15.25
C ILE A 17 -1.40 1.49 -16.41
N ARG A 18 -0.32 0.74 -16.14
CA ARG A 18 0.38 -0.08 -17.13
C ARG A 18 -0.46 -1.28 -17.54
N LYS A 19 -0.56 -1.50 -18.86
CA LYS A 19 -1.29 -2.65 -19.43
C LYS A 19 -0.52 -3.98 -19.24
N ASP A 20 0.80 -3.90 -19.20
CA ASP A 20 1.74 -5.03 -19.07
C ASP A 20 2.16 -5.31 -17.61
N PHE A 21 1.52 -4.67 -16.63
CA PHE A 21 1.90 -4.76 -15.22
C PHE A 21 1.97 -6.22 -14.72
N SER A 22 0.96 -7.04 -15.03
CA SER A 22 0.93 -8.44 -14.62
C SER A 22 2.09 -9.24 -15.20
N ASP A 23 2.48 -8.94 -16.44
CA ASP A 23 3.58 -9.63 -17.13
C ASP A 23 4.92 -9.23 -16.51
N ILE A 24 5.07 -7.97 -16.07
CA ILE A 24 6.24 -7.50 -15.31
C ILE A 24 6.36 -8.28 -13.99
N VAL A 25 5.27 -8.37 -13.21
CA VAL A 25 5.27 -9.09 -11.92
C VAL A 25 5.66 -10.56 -12.12
N LEU A 26 5.07 -11.23 -13.11
CA LEU A 26 5.38 -12.63 -13.42
C LEU A 26 6.79 -12.80 -13.96
N GLY A 27 7.29 -11.84 -14.74
CA GLY A 27 8.68 -11.80 -15.21
C GLY A 27 9.67 -11.67 -14.04
N VAL A 28 9.41 -10.75 -13.11
CA VAL A 28 10.22 -10.62 -11.87
C VAL A 28 10.21 -11.93 -11.08
N LYS A 29 9.03 -12.56 -10.92
CA LYS A 29 8.94 -13.85 -10.23
C LYS A 29 9.76 -14.94 -10.92
N LYS A 30 9.71 -15.01 -12.23
CA LYS A 30 10.43 -16.00 -13.02
C LYS A 30 11.95 -15.82 -12.93
N GLU A 31 12.44 -14.60 -13.10
CA GLU A 31 13.88 -14.33 -13.23
C GLU A 31 14.57 -14.15 -11.87
N ALA A 32 13.99 -13.38 -10.95
CA ALA A 32 14.57 -13.08 -9.64
C ALA A 32 14.09 -14.00 -8.51
N LYS A 33 13.01 -14.75 -8.72
CA LYS A 33 12.44 -15.74 -7.79
C LYS A 33 12.23 -15.23 -6.36
N PRO A 34 11.74 -14.00 -6.14
CA PRO A 34 11.55 -13.50 -4.80
C PRO A 34 10.49 -14.32 -4.05
N VAL A 35 10.65 -14.40 -2.72
CA VAL A 35 9.62 -14.99 -1.83
C VAL A 35 8.42 -14.06 -1.75
N VAL A 36 8.65 -12.76 -1.67
CA VAL A 36 7.60 -11.73 -1.60
C VAL A 36 7.79 -10.72 -2.73
N ILE A 37 6.71 -10.42 -3.45
CA ILE A 37 6.62 -9.27 -4.35
C ILE A 37 5.61 -8.31 -3.77
N SER A 38 5.99 -7.05 -3.59
CA SER A 38 5.10 -6.02 -3.06
C SER A 38 5.04 -4.79 -3.95
N LEU A 39 3.95 -4.05 -3.85
CA LEU A 39 3.79 -2.76 -4.52
C LEU A 39 2.80 -1.87 -3.80
N PRO A 40 3.01 -0.54 -3.80
CA PRO A 40 2.03 0.44 -3.39
C PRO A 40 1.09 0.79 -4.55
N THR A 41 -0.16 1.15 -4.23
CA THR A 41 -1.14 1.71 -5.16
C THR A 41 -1.98 2.78 -4.47
N ASN A 42 -2.43 3.76 -5.24
CA ASN A 42 -3.39 4.75 -4.75
C ASN A 42 -4.85 4.22 -4.75
N GLY A 43 -5.08 3.03 -5.27
CA GLY A 43 -6.39 2.39 -5.30
C GLY A 43 -7.41 3.00 -6.28
N TRP A 44 -7.01 3.94 -7.15
CA TRP A 44 -7.92 4.67 -8.03
C TRP A 44 -8.57 3.83 -9.12
N TYR A 45 -7.87 2.82 -9.64
CA TYR A 45 -8.27 2.06 -10.83
C TYR A 45 -8.83 0.68 -10.49
N THR A 46 -9.93 0.60 -9.75
CA THR A 46 -10.51 -0.64 -9.20
C THR A 46 -10.52 -1.82 -10.19
N ASN A 47 -11.10 -1.64 -11.37
CA ASN A 47 -11.22 -2.73 -12.35
C ASN A 47 -9.85 -3.18 -12.89
N LYS A 48 -8.96 -2.22 -13.21
CA LYS A 48 -7.61 -2.57 -13.70
C LYS A 48 -6.81 -3.28 -12.61
N THR A 49 -6.87 -2.78 -11.38
CA THR A 49 -6.21 -3.39 -10.23
C THR A 49 -6.70 -4.82 -10.02
N TYR A 50 -8.03 -5.02 -9.98
CA TYR A 50 -8.61 -6.35 -9.83
C TYR A 50 -8.16 -7.32 -10.92
N LEU A 51 -8.30 -6.95 -12.21
CA LEU A 51 -7.95 -7.81 -13.34
C LEU A 51 -6.45 -8.14 -13.35
N SER A 52 -5.61 -7.17 -13.04
CA SER A 52 -4.17 -7.38 -12.96
C SER A 52 -3.78 -8.32 -11.82
N CYS A 53 -4.34 -8.12 -10.63
CA CYS A 53 -4.11 -9.01 -9.49
C CYS A 53 -4.65 -10.42 -9.76
N LEU A 54 -5.82 -10.55 -10.37
CA LEU A 54 -6.39 -11.85 -10.76
C LEU A 54 -5.45 -12.60 -11.72
N LYS A 55 -4.94 -11.92 -12.78
CA LYS A 55 -3.98 -12.51 -13.71
C LYS A 55 -2.69 -12.96 -13.00
N VAL A 56 -2.18 -12.14 -12.07
CA VAL A 56 -1.02 -12.52 -11.26
C VAL A 56 -1.33 -13.76 -10.44
N MET A 57 -2.45 -13.77 -9.71
CA MET A 57 -2.81 -14.89 -8.83
C MET A 57 -3.03 -16.21 -9.57
N GLN A 58 -3.64 -16.16 -10.76
CA GLN A 58 -3.83 -17.34 -11.60
C GLN A 58 -2.52 -17.98 -12.08
N ASN A 59 -1.42 -17.20 -12.12
CA ASN A 59 -0.13 -17.64 -12.65
C ASN A 59 1.00 -17.71 -11.60
N LEU A 60 0.80 -17.17 -10.41
CA LEU A 60 1.78 -17.19 -9.32
C LEU A 60 1.76 -18.56 -8.62
N LYS A 61 2.73 -19.41 -8.93
CA LYS A 61 2.81 -20.78 -8.40
C LYS A 61 3.20 -20.82 -6.90
N ASP A 62 4.12 -19.95 -6.48
CA ASP A 62 4.66 -19.88 -5.12
C ASP A 62 4.98 -18.44 -4.71
N GLY A 63 5.25 -18.21 -3.41
CA GLY A 63 5.54 -16.90 -2.85
C GLY A 63 4.29 -16.08 -2.56
N LEU A 64 4.49 -14.84 -2.12
CA LEU A 64 3.45 -13.91 -1.73
C LEU A 64 3.41 -12.70 -2.67
N PHE A 65 2.21 -12.22 -2.94
CA PHE A 65 1.97 -10.96 -3.63
C PHE A 65 1.24 -10.00 -2.69
N VAL A 66 1.88 -8.89 -2.35
CA VAL A 66 1.41 -7.95 -1.34
C VAL A 66 1.08 -6.61 -1.99
N VAL A 67 -0.17 -6.21 -1.90
CA VAL A 67 -0.64 -4.91 -2.40
C VAL A 67 -0.84 -3.97 -1.23
N PHE A 68 -0.08 -2.88 -1.19
CA PHE A 68 -0.22 -1.82 -0.21
C PHE A 68 -1.11 -0.71 -0.76
N ILE A 69 -2.30 -0.54 -0.20
CA ILE A 69 -3.17 0.58 -0.56
C ILE A 69 -2.82 1.78 0.30
N SER A 70 -2.48 2.89 -0.36
CA SER A 70 -2.09 4.12 0.31
C SER A 70 -3.32 4.85 0.87
N ILE A 71 -3.38 5.02 2.19
CA ILE A 71 -4.42 5.78 2.89
C ILE A 71 -3.73 6.85 3.74
N ASP A 72 -4.12 8.11 3.59
CA ASP A 72 -3.47 9.23 4.29
C ASP A 72 -4.31 9.79 5.46
N GLY A 73 -5.35 9.07 5.88
CA GLY A 73 -6.23 9.42 6.98
C GLY A 73 -7.71 9.22 6.66
N PRO A 74 -8.63 9.76 7.47
CA PRO A 74 -10.07 9.75 7.20
C PRO A 74 -10.41 10.31 5.82
N GLU A 75 -11.58 9.96 5.29
CA GLU A 75 -12.03 10.30 3.92
C GLU A 75 -11.78 11.75 3.54
N GLU A 76 -12.20 12.72 4.38
CA GLU A 76 -12.02 14.14 4.11
C GLU A 76 -10.54 14.52 3.97
N THR A 77 -9.69 14.00 4.85
CA THR A 77 -8.25 14.28 4.82
C THR A 77 -7.58 13.63 3.61
N HIS A 78 -7.92 12.38 3.35
CA HIS A 78 -7.41 11.65 2.20
C HIS A 78 -7.80 12.33 0.89
N ASP A 79 -9.07 12.70 0.73
CA ASP A 79 -9.57 13.38 -0.47
C ASP A 79 -8.95 14.77 -0.67
N ARG A 80 -8.66 15.49 0.42
CA ARG A 80 -7.95 16.78 0.34
C ARG A 80 -6.51 16.61 -0.17
N ILE A 81 -5.86 15.51 0.18
CA ILE A 81 -4.46 15.24 -0.20
C ILE A 81 -4.39 14.64 -1.61
N ARG A 82 -5.26 13.71 -1.95
CA ARG A 82 -5.16 12.91 -3.19
C ARG A 82 -6.22 13.21 -4.24
N GLY A 83 -7.13 14.11 -3.94
CA GLY A 83 -8.20 14.53 -4.83
C GLY A 83 -9.56 13.94 -4.48
N LYS A 84 -10.60 14.67 -4.87
CA LYS A 84 -12.00 14.36 -4.55
C LYS A 84 -12.40 12.94 -4.97
N ASN A 85 -13.11 12.25 -4.08
CA ASN A 85 -13.59 10.87 -4.25
C ASN A 85 -12.47 9.80 -4.33
N SER A 86 -11.22 10.14 -4.01
CA SER A 86 -10.13 9.16 -4.01
C SER A 86 -10.33 8.09 -2.94
N PHE A 87 -10.83 8.46 -1.77
CA PHE A 87 -11.11 7.53 -0.68
C PHE A 87 -12.19 6.50 -1.05
N GLN A 88 -13.28 6.93 -1.67
CA GLN A 88 -14.35 6.01 -2.10
C GLN A 88 -13.86 5.03 -3.18
N LYS A 89 -12.93 5.45 -4.05
CA LYS A 89 -12.34 4.57 -5.07
C LYS A 89 -11.39 3.55 -4.45
N LEU A 90 -10.51 3.99 -3.56
CA LEU A 90 -9.61 3.06 -2.87
C LEU A 90 -10.39 2.06 -2.01
N ARG A 91 -11.48 2.49 -1.33
CA ARG A 91 -12.35 1.60 -0.56
C ARG A 91 -12.90 0.46 -1.42
N LYS A 92 -13.46 0.79 -2.58
CA LYS A 92 -13.94 -0.22 -3.55
C LYS A 92 -12.81 -1.14 -4.01
N THR A 93 -11.62 -0.58 -4.26
CA THR A 93 -10.45 -1.36 -4.67
C THR A 93 -10.01 -2.31 -3.55
N PHE A 94 -9.98 -1.82 -2.31
CA PHE A 94 -9.66 -2.64 -1.14
C PHE A 94 -10.65 -3.81 -1.00
N GLU A 95 -11.94 -3.53 -1.07
CA GLU A 95 -13.00 -4.55 -0.95
C GLU A 95 -12.88 -5.66 -2.01
N VAL A 96 -12.67 -5.31 -3.29
CA VAL A 96 -12.54 -6.32 -4.35
C VAL A 96 -11.26 -7.14 -4.20
N LEU A 97 -10.16 -6.52 -3.77
CA LEU A 97 -8.91 -7.23 -3.51
C LEU A 97 -9.01 -8.13 -2.27
N LYS A 98 -9.68 -7.71 -1.21
CA LYS A 98 -9.96 -8.55 -0.02
C LYS A 98 -10.79 -9.78 -0.40
N LYS A 99 -11.81 -9.62 -1.27
CA LYS A 99 -12.57 -10.75 -1.80
C LYS A 99 -11.69 -11.69 -2.61
N LEU A 100 -10.80 -11.13 -3.44
CA LEU A 100 -9.83 -11.92 -4.21
C LEU A 100 -8.85 -12.66 -3.31
N GLY A 101 -8.36 -12.01 -2.24
CA GLY A 101 -7.46 -12.63 -1.26
C GLY A 101 -8.08 -13.81 -0.50
N LYS A 102 -9.42 -13.82 -0.31
CA LYS A 102 -10.11 -14.99 0.25
C LYS A 102 -10.09 -16.21 -0.69
N LEU A 103 -9.95 -15.99 -1.99
CA LEU A 103 -9.85 -17.06 -2.99
C LEU A 103 -8.40 -17.48 -3.25
N TYR A 104 -7.46 -16.57 -2.99
CA TYR A 104 -6.04 -16.76 -3.26
C TYR A 104 -5.23 -16.34 -2.03
N GLU A 105 -4.91 -17.27 -1.15
CA GLU A 105 -4.18 -17.03 0.11
C GLU A 105 -2.82 -16.35 -0.06
N LYS A 106 -2.25 -16.40 -1.25
CA LYS A 106 -0.99 -15.73 -1.61
C LYS A 106 -1.14 -14.22 -1.85
N LEU A 107 -2.36 -13.71 -1.94
CA LEU A 107 -2.63 -12.28 -2.09
C LEU A 107 -2.91 -11.65 -0.72
N HIS A 108 -2.02 -10.79 -0.29
CA HIS A 108 -2.19 -9.98 0.90
C HIS A 108 -2.53 -8.55 0.54
N VAL A 109 -3.53 -7.98 1.21
CA VAL A 109 -3.97 -6.60 1.01
C VAL A 109 -3.72 -5.82 2.28
N ASN A 110 -2.77 -4.92 2.21
CA ASN A 110 -2.27 -4.13 3.33
C ASN A 110 -2.58 -2.64 3.12
N ILE A 111 -2.48 -1.88 4.19
CA ILE A 111 -2.53 -0.42 4.16
C ILE A 111 -1.11 0.12 4.34
N VAL A 112 -0.80 1.18 3.62
CA VAL A 112 0.38 2.00 3.88
C VAL A 112 -0.04 3.45 4.14
N ILE A 113 0.46 4.00 5.24
CA ILE A 113 0.24 5.38 5.67
C ILE A 113 1.56 6.10 5.61
N THR A 114 1.54 7.35 5.13
CA THR A 114 2.70 8.25 5.25
C THR A 114 2.30 9.42 6.12
N VAL A 115 2.88 9.51 7.33
CA VAL A 115 2.66 10.62 8.26
C VAL A 115 3.40 11.85 7.76
N GLN A 116 2.70 12.97 7.62
CA GLN A 116 3.19 14.22 7.04
C GLN A 116 2.42 15.44 7.56
N ASP A 117 2.78 16.66 7.13
CA ASP A 117 2.18 17.92 7.55
C ASP A 117 0.64 17.97 7.50
N TYR A 118 0.03 17.24 6.59
CA TYR A 118 -1.42 17.31 6.35
C TYR A 118 -2.25 16.32 7.18
N ASN A 119 -1.61 15.31 7.79
CA ASN A 119 -2.33 14.23 8.47
C ASN A 119 -1.82 13.86 9.87
N TYR A 120 -0.69 14.38 10.33
CA TYR A 120 -0.10 13.99 11.63
C TYR A 120 -1.05 14.18 12.82
N LYS A 121 -1.98 15.15 12.75
CA LYS A 121 -2.96 15.44 13.81
C LYS A 121 -4.04 14.36 13.98
N PHE A 122 -4.20 13.46 13.01
CA PHE A 122 -5.18 12.37 13.09
C PHE A 122 -4.66 11.16 13.87
N PHE A 123 -3.39 11.17 14.25
CA PHE A 123 -2.78 10.17 15.11
C PHE A 123 -2.66 10.71 16.55
N PRO A 124 -3.06 9.98 17.59
CA PRO A 124 -3.58 8.62 17.66
C PRO A 124 -5.06 8.49 17.24
N GLY A 125 -5.54 7.26 17.06
CA GLY A 125 -6.95 6.93 16.77
C GLY A 125 -7.22 6.54 15.31
N ALA A 126 -6.37 6.97 14.36
CA ALA A 126 -6.55 6.64 12.95
C ALA A 126 -6.26 5.17 12.64
N ILE A 127 -5.29 4.55 13.33
CA ILE A 127 -4.89 3.17 13.10
C ILE A 127 -6.02 2.22 13.46
N SER A 128 -6.58 2.35 14.65
CA SER A 128 -7.73 1.54 15.13
C SER A 128 -8.93 1.68 14.19
N SER A 129 -9.27 2.91 13.78
CA SER A 129 -10.36 3.16 12.85
C SER A 129 -10.14 2.49 11.48
N LEU A 130 -8.90 2.49 10.97
CA LEU A 130 -8.56 1.83 9.72
C LEU A 130 -8.61 0.30 9.85
N TYR A 131 -8.24 -0.27 11.01
CA TYR A 131 -8.41 -1.69 11.28
C TYR A 131 -9.88 -2.08 11.31
N GLU A 132 -10.70 -1.32 12.01
CA GLU A 132 -12.16 -1.57 12.11
C GLU A 132 -12.83 -1.49 10.73
N GLU A 133 -12.49 -0.47 9.93
CA GLU A 133 -13.12 -0.26 8.63
C GLU A 133 -12.66 -1.26 7.56
N PHE A 134 -11.35 -1.49 7.45
CA PHE A 134 -10.77 -2.24 6.34
C PHE A 134 -10.37 -3.67 6.71
N ASN A 135 -10.10 -3.94 7.98
CA ASN A 135 -9.55 -5.21 8.44
C ASN A 135 -8.37 -5.69 7.55
N PRO A 136 -7.30 -4.89 7.42
CA PRO A 136 -6.15 -5.23 6.58
C PRO A 136 -5.36 -6.39 7.20
N THR A 137 -4.50 -7.04 6.40
CA THR A 137 -3.55 -8.02 6.93
C THR A 137 -2.49 -7.34 7.81
N SER A 138 -2.05 -6.14 7.42
CA SER A 138 -1.17 -5.28 8.22
C SER A 138 -1.30 -3.82 7.79
N ILE A 139 -0.83 -2.90 8.64
CA ILE A 139 -0.66 -1.49 8.32
C ILE A 139 0.83 -1.16 8.39
N SER A 140 1.36 -0.53 7.35
CA SER A 140 2.73 -0.01 7.32
C SER A 140 2.69 1.50 7.53
N ILE A 141 3.49 2.00 8.48
CA ILE A 141 3.51 3.41 8.84
C ILE A 141 4.87 3.99 8.44
N ASN A 142 4.86 4.97 7.55
CA ASN A 142 6.03 5.67 7.06
C ASN A 142 6.03 7.12 7.53
N LEU A 143 7.22 7.65 7.82
CA LEU A 143 7.42 9.07 8.03
C LEU A 143 7.82 9.72 6.71
N PHE A 144 7.13 10.80 6.33
CA PHE A 144 7.50 11.58 5.13
C PHE A 144 8.90 12.16 5.29
N ARG A 145 9.74 11.92 4.30
CA ARG A 145 11.11 12.46 4.24
C ARG A 145 11.25 13.38 3.05
N HIS A 146 11.76 14.60 3.29
CA HIS A 146 12.13 15.49 2.19
C HIS A 146 13.25 14.86 1.35
N HIS A 147 13.14 14.96 0.03
CA HIS A 147 14.07 14.34 -0.91
C HIS A 147 15.45 15.01 -1.00
N THR A 148 15.70 16.08 -0.26
CA THR A 148 16.97 16.80 -0.32
C THR A 148 17.75 16.65 0.97
N LEU A 149 19.07 16.38 0.86
CA LEU A 149 20.00 16.34 2.01
C LEU A 149 19.99 17.63 2.83
N ASN A 150 19.61 18.76 2.23
CA ASN A 150 19.49 20.08 2.83
C ASN A 150 18.03 20.55 2.97
N GLY A 151 17.06 19.63 2.93
CA GLY A 151 15.64 19.94 3.12
C GLY A 151 15.35 20.47 4.53
N PRO A 152 14.21 21.14 4.73
CA PRO A 152 13.80 21.58 6.06
C PRO A 152 13.75 20.38 7.01
N LYS A 153 14.12 20.60 8.29
CA LYS A 153 13.95 19.59 9.33
C LYS A 153 12.48 19.20 9.45
N ILE A 154 12.24 17.92 9.69
CA ILE A 154 10.90 17.44 10.00
C ILE A 154 10.46 18.12 11.31
N LYS A 155 9.26 18.67 11.33
CA LYS A 155 8.70 19.32 12.52
C LYS A 155 8.46 18.29 13.63
N ASP A 156 8.70 18.71 14.87
CA ASP A 156 8.55 17.81 16.03
C ASP A 156 7.11 17.26 16.16
N GLU A 157 6.11 18.06 15.79
CA GLU A 157 4.70 17.61 15.80
C GLU A 157 4.42 16.46 14.83
N ILE A 158 5.14 16.40 13.70
CA ILE A 158 5.01 15.29 12.74
C ILE A 158 5.66 14.03 13.31
N ILE A 159 6.80 14.19 14.00
CA ILE A 159 7.48 13.08 14.69
C ILE A 159 6.57 12.53 15.79
N GLN A 160 5.97 13.39 16.60
CA GLN A 160 5.01 12.99 17.64
C GLN A 160 3.81 12.27 17.06
N GLY A 161 3.24 12.74 15.94
CA GLY A 161 2.15 12.05 15.24
C GLY A 161 2.55 10.68 14.72
N TYR A 162 3.78 10.54 14.23
CA TYR A 162 4.32 9.26 13.80
C TYR A 162 4.53 8.28 14.96
N GLU A 163 5.10 8.75 16.07
CA GLU A 163 5.27 7.97 17.30
C GLU A 163 3.91 7.52 17.88
N ALA A 164 2.93 8.43 17.89
CA ALA A 164 1.57 8.09 18.31
C ALA A 164 0.94 6.98 17.45
N ALA A 165 1.14 7.04 16.14
CA ALA A 165 0.64 6.00 15.23
C ALA A 165 1.32 4.63 15.46
N ILE A 166 2.62 4.63 15.78
CA ILE A 166 3.34 3.38 16.11
C ILE A 166 2.84 2.81 17.43
N ASN A 167 2.73 3.64 18.47
CA ASN A 167 2.26 3.19 19.79
C ASN A 167 0.82 2.68 19.79
N GLU A 168 -0.01 3.12 18.85
CA GLU A 168 -1.37 2.60 18.66
C GLU A 168 -1.37 1.22 17.96
N TYR A 169 -0.32 0.91 17.21
CA TYR A 169 -0.19 -0.34 16.46
C TYR A 169 0.26 -1.51 17.35
N ASP A 170 1.05 -1.24 18.39
CA ASP A 170 1.56 -2.23 19.37
C ASP A 170 0.48 -2.61 20.41
#